data_59bb60fd6c627018ca79d4ad03a756a9
#
_entry.id   59bb60fd6c627018ca79d4ad03a756a9
#
_cell.length_a   1.000
_cell.length_b   1.000
_cell.length_c   1.000
_cell.angle_alpha   90.00
_cell.angle_beta   90.00
_cell.angle_gamma   90.00
#
_symmetry.space_group_name_H-M   'P 1'
#
loop_
_entity.id
_entity.type
_entity.pdbx_description
1 polymer ?
#
loop_
_entity_poly.entity_id
_entity_poly.type
_entity_poly.pdbx_seq_one_letter_code
_entity_poly.pdbx_strand_id
1 'polypeptide(L)'
;MIDWERVSGLCEEIGADSFDEVMELFLVEVGGVLDALEEGPDLKDAMHFLKGAALNLGFSEFAGLCAAGELAAKTGSVQVDISAVRASYRNTLVEFEAHRVARLAA
;
A
#
# COMPACT_ATOMS: atom_id res chain seq x y z
N MET A 1 -5.88 -1.21 -8.61
CA MET A 1 -6.01 0.12 -9.24
C MET A 1 -5.24 1.17 -8.45
N ILE A 2 -4.68 2.14 -9.12
CA ILE A 2 -3.87 3.20 -8.52
C ILE A 2 -4.57 4.54 -8.74
N ASP A 3 -4.64 5.33 -7.68
CA ASP A 3 -5.13 6.72 -7.73
C ASP A 3 -3.96 7.62 -8.15
N TRP A 4 -3.82 7.83 -9.44
CA TRP A 4 -2.71 8.61 -9.99
C TRP A 4 -2.79 10.10 -9.63
N GLU A 5 -3.97 10.60 -9.33
CA GLU A 5 -4.14 11.97 -8.83
C GLU A 5 -3.45 12.14 -7.48
N ARG A 6 -3.61 11.15 -6.60
CA ARG A 6 -2.93 11.15 -5.30
C ARG A 6 -1.41 11.00 -5.47
N VAL A 7 -0.97 10.13 -6.37
CA VAL A 7 0.46 9.94 -6.66
C VAL A 7 1.07 11.24 -7.18
N SER A 8 0.40 11.88 -8.13
CA SER A 8 0.86 13.17 -8.68
C SER A 8 0.90 14.25 -7.63
N GLY A 9 -0.13 14.34 -6.77
CA GLY A 9 -0.17 15.30 -5.68
C GLY A 9 0.98 15.11 -4.70
N LEU A 10 1.27 13.87 -4.36
CA LEU A 10 2.39 13.53 -3.48
C LEU A 10 3.73 13.95 -4.11
N CYS A 11 3.90 13.66 -5.40
CA CYS A 11 5.10 14.03 -6.14
C CYS A 11 5.29 15.56 -6.14
N GLU A 12 4.22 16.32 -6.32
CA GLU A 12 4.26 17.79 -6.27
C GLU A 12 4.60 18.31 -4.89
N GLU A 13 4.01 17.71 -3.83
CA GLU A 13 4.22 18.13 -2.44
C GLU A 13 5.66 17.98 -2.00
N ILE A 14 6.31 16.87 -2.34
CA ILE A 14 7.66 16.55 -1.88
C ILE A 14 8.74 16.91 -2.91
N GLY A 15 8.36 17.23 -4.14
CA GLY A 15 9.27 17.54 -5.23
C GLY A 15 9.73 16.30 -5.99
N ALA A 16 9.84 16.45 -7.30
CA ALA A 16 10.20 15.35 -8.18
C ALA A 16 11.57 14.74 -7.83
N ASP A 17 12.52 15.57 -7.40
CA ASP A 17 13.87 15.10 -7.05
C ASP A 17 13.88 14.19 -5.84
N SER A 18 12.97 14.40 -4.90
CA SER A 18 12.88 13.61 -3.66
C SER A 18 11.87 12.48 -3.74
N PHE A 19 11.01 12.48 -4.76
CA PHE A 19 9.90 11.53 -4.86
C PHE A 19 10.38 10.07 -4.88
N ASP A 20 11.38 9.77 -5.70
CA ASP A 20 11.88 8.38 -5.83
C ASP A 20 12.47 7.88 -4.51
N GLU A 21 13.19 8.75 -3.81
CA GLU A 21 13.78 8.41 -2.51
C GLU A 21 12.71 8.14 -1.46
N VAL A 22 11.69 9.00 -1.39
CA VAL A 22 10.57 8.82 -0.46
C VAL A 22 9.79 7.56 -0.78
N MET A 23 9.53 7.30 -2.06
CA MET A 23 8.85 6.07 -2.49
C MET A 23 9.63 4.83 -2.07
N GLU A 24 10.94 4.85 -2.26
CA GLU A 24 11.79 3.73 -1.86
C GLU A 24 11.68 3.44 -0.37
N LEU A 25 11.71 4.48 0.47
CA LEU A 25 11.56 4.34 1.91
C LEU A 25 10.19 3.74 2.28
N PHE A 26 9.12 4.23 1.68
CA PHE A 26 7.77 3.69 1.89
C PHE A 26 7.69 2.22 1.49
N LEU A 27 8.24 1.86 0.34
CA LEU A 27 8.16 0.50 -0.16
C LEU A 27 8.96 -0.48 0.73
N VAL A 28 10.11 -0.06 1.24
CA VAL A 28 10.89 -0.86 2.19
C VAL A 28 10.10 -1.08 3.47
N GLU A 29 9.49 -0.04 4.02
CA GLU A 29 8.73 -0.11 5.26
C GLU A 29 7.48 -0.99 5.10
N VAL A 30 6.71 -0.76 4.04
CA VAL A 30 5.51 -1.56 3.74
C VAL A 30 5.89 -3.02 3.48
N GLY A 31 6.94 -3.27 2.71
CA GLY A 31 7.44 -4.61 2.43
C GLY A 31 7.82 -5.36 3.69
N GLY A 32 8.48 -4.68 4.63
CA GLY A 32 8.85 -5.28 5.92
C GLY A 32 7.64 -5.70 6.75
N VAL A 33 6.62 -4.85 6.80
CA VAL A 33 5.37 -5.18 7.51
C VAL A 33 4.66 -6.36 6.84
N LEU A 34 4.59 -6.36 5.49
CA LEU A 34 3.96 -7.45 4.74
C LEU A 34 4.66 -8.78 4.96
N ASP A 35 5.99 -8.78 4.98
CA ASP A 35 6.78 -10.00 5.20
C ASP A 35 6.55 -10.58 6.59
N ALA A 36 6.29 -9.72 7.57
CA ALA A 36 6.06 -10.11 8.95
C ALA A 36 4.60 -10.42 9.27
N LEU A 37 3.68 -10.25 8.33
CA LEU A 37 2.26 -10.52 8.57
C LEU A 37 2.00 -11.96 8.97
N GLU A 38 1.27 -12.15 10.07
CA GLU A 38 0.84 -13.46 10.55
C GLU A 38 -0.44 -13.31 11.35
N GLU A 39 -1.18 -14.41 11.48
CA GLU A 39 -2.34 -14.44 12.36
C GLU A 39 -1.91 -14.18 13.80
N GLY A 40 -2.71 -13.42 14.54
CA GLY A 40 -2.42 -13.12 15.93
C GLY A 40 -2.91 -11.73 16.34
N PRO A 41 -2.61 -11.33 17.59
CA PRO A 41 -3.16 -10.09 18.16
C PRO A 41 -2.66 -8.80 17.49
N ASP A 42 -1.52 -8.86 16.80
CA ASP A 42 -0.93 -7.68 16.15
C ASP A 42 -1.42 -7.48 14.71
N LEU A 43 -2.16 -8.43 14.17
CA LEU A 43 -2.59 -8.37 12.76
C LEU A 43 -3.47 -7.14 12.47
N LYS A 44 -4.39 -6.81 13.38
CA LYS A 44 -5.26 -5.64 13.21
C LYS A 44 -4.44 -4.35 13.05
N ASP A 45 -3.44 -4.17 13.91
CA ASP A 45 -2.60 -2.96 13.88
C ASP A 45 -1.73 -2.92 12.62
N ALA A 46 -1.21 -4.07 12.19
CA ALA A 46 -0.44 -4.17 10.95
C ALA A 46 -1.32 -3.81 9.74
N MET A 47 -2.56 -4.31 9.68
CA MET A 47 -3.48 -3.99 8.59
C MET A 47 -3.85 -2.51 8.59
N HIS A 48 -4.03 -1.91 9.77
CA HIS A 48 -4.29 -0.48 9.89
C HIS A 48 -3.12 0.35 9.34
N PHE A 49 -1.89 -0.01 9.70
CA PHE A 49 -0.70 0.66 9.19
C PHE A 49 -0.62 0.56 7.66
N LEU A 50 -0.82 -0.63 7.12
CA LEU A 50 -0.77 -0.86 5.67
C LEU A 50 -1.84 -0.05 4.93
N LYS A 51 -3.05 0.01 5.49
CA LYS A 51 -4.14 0.82 4.93
C LYS A 51 -3.73 2.29 4.83
N GLY A 52 -3.21 2.86 5.91
CA GLY A 52 -2.79 4.25 5.95
C GLY A 52 -1.68 4.54 4.94
N ALA A 53 -0.66 3.68 4.87
CA ALA A 53 0.42 3.82 3.90
C ALA A 53 -0.09 3.73 2.47
N ALA A 54 -0.97 2.77 2.18
CA ALA A 54 -1.55 2.58 0.85
C ALA A 54 -2.37 3.80 0.40
N LEU A 55 -3.16 4.38 1.30
CA LEU A 55 -3.93 5.59 1.00
C LEU A 55 -3.01 6.77 0.68
N ASN A 56 -1.93 6.92 1.43
CA ASN A 56 -0.95 7.98 1.18
C ASN A 56 -0.26 7.82 -0.17
N LEU A 57 0.00 6.59 -0.58
CA LEU A 57 0.66 6.29 -1.85
C LEU A 57 -0.29 6.28 -3.05
N GLY A 58 -1.60 6.31 -2.82
CA GLY A 58 -2.58 6.19 -3.89
C GLY A 58 -2.80 4.76 -4.37
N PHE A 59 -2.42 3.76 -3.60
CA PHE A 59 -2.60 2.35 -3.92
C PHE A 59 -4.01 1.91 -3.50
N SER A 60 -5.02 2.34 -4.23
CA SER A 60 -6.43 2.26 -3.86
C SER A 60 -6.94 0.85 -3.66
N GLU A 61 -6.63 -0.06 -4.58
CA GLU A 61 -7.07 -1.45 -4.48
C GLU A 61 -6.43 -2.15 -3.29
N PHE A 62 -5.13 -1.97 -3.13
CA PHE A 62 -4.40 -2.51 -1.99
C PHE A 62 -4.94 -1.93 -0.68
N ALA A 63 -5.21 -0.62 -0.65
CA ALA A 63 -5.81 0.03 0.52
C ALA A 63 -7.16 -0.59 0.89
N GLY A 64 -7.98 -0.90 -0.10
CA GLY A 64 -9.29 -1.54 0.11
C GLY A 64 -9.16 -2.92 0.75
N LEU A 65 -8.20 -3.72 0.28
CA LEU A 65 -7.92 -5.03 0.88
C LEU A 65 -7.40 -4.90 2.30
N CYS A 66 -6.54 -3.93 2.56
CA CYS A 66 -6.03 -3.68 3.92
C CYS A 66 -7.16 -3.25 4.86
N ALA A 67 -8.08 -2.41 4.39
CA ALA A 67 -9.23 -2.00 5.18
C ALA A 67 -10.13 -3.19 5.52
N ALA A 68 -10.40 -4.05 4.55
CA ALA A 68 -11.19 -5.28 4.77
C ALA A 68 -10.47 -6.21 5.74
N GLY A 69 -9.15 -6.34 5.63
CA GLY A 69 -8.34 -7.15 6.53
C GLY A 69 -8.33 -6.61 7.95
N GLU A 70 -8.26 -5.29 8.10
CA GLU A 70 -8.34 -4.65 9.42
C GLU A 70 -9.68 -4.94 10.09
N LEU A 71 -10.78 -4.81 9.35
CA LEU A 71 -12.11 -5.08 9.86
C LEU A 71 -12.28 -6.56 10.25
N ALA A 72 -11.81 -7.47 9.41
CA ALA A 72 -11.86 -8.90 9.69
C ALA A 72 -11.06 -9.27 10.95
N ALA A 73 -9.86 -8.71 11.09
CA ALA A 73 -9.02 -8.94 12.28
C ALA A 73 -9.67 -8.35 13.54
N LYS A 74 -10.30 -7.20 13.42
CA LYS A 74 -10.95 -6.51 14.54
C LYS A 74 -12.19 -7.28 15.03
N THR A 75 -13.01 -7.77 14.12
CA THR A 75 -14.27 -8.46 14.48
C THR A 75 -14.07 -9.96 14.75
N GLY A 76 -13.01 -10.55 14.20
CA GLY A 76 -12.77 -11.99 14.30
C GLY A 76 -13.78 -12.85 13.57
N SER A 77 -14.66 -12.24 12.78
CA SER A 77 -15.74 -12.94 12.09
C SER A 77 -15.28 -13.72 10.87
N VAL A 78 -14.18 -13.27 10.24
CA VAL A 78 -13.60 -13.90 9.05
C VAL A 78 -12.08 -13.85 9.18
N GLN A 79 -11.41 -14.89 8.73
CA GLN A 79 -9.95 -14.93 8.72
C GLN A 79 -9.43 -14.02 7.62
N VAL A 80 -8.36 -13.27 7.92
CA VAL A 80 -7.69 -12.39 6.93
C VAL A 80 -6.94 -13.25 5.92
N ASP A 81 -7.16 -12.99 4.64
CA ASP A 81 -6.41 -13.64 3.57
C ASP A 81 -5.09 -12.88 3.33
N ILE A 82 -4.07 -13.23 4.09
CA ILE A 82 -2.75 -12.61 4.03
C ILE A 82 -2.12 -12.79 2.64
N SER A 83 -2.33 -13.95 2.02
CA SER A 83 -1.80 -14.21 0.67
C SER A 83 -2.38 -13.26 -0.36
N ALA A 84 -3.68 -12.97 -0.26
CA ALA A 84 -4.35 -12.01 -1.16
C ALA A 84 -3.82 -10.59 -0.95
N VAL A 85 -3.58 -10.21 0.30
CA VAL A 85 -3.01 -8.90 0.63
C VAL A 85 -1.62 -8.76 0.00
N ARG A 86 -0.77 -9.75 0.16
CA ARG A 86 0.58 -9.77 -0.44
C ARG A 86 0.54 -9.75 -1.96
N ALA A 87 -0.37 -10.53 -2.57
CA ALA A 87 -0.52 -10.58 -4.02
C ALA A 87 -0.97 -9.23 -4.58
N SER A 88 -1.91 -8.58 -3.92
CA SER A 88 -2.39 -7.26 -4.33
C SER A 88 -1.27 -6.22 -4.31
N TYR A 89 -0.42 -6.26 -3.30
CA TYR A 89 0.73 -5.36 -3.21
C TYR A 89 1.69 -5.59 -4.38
N ARG A 90 2.07 -6.84 -4.65
CA ARG A 90 2.94 -7.18 -5.78
C ARG A 90 2.37 -6.71 -7.11
N ASN A 91 1.08 -6.96 -7.34
CA ASN A 91 0.41 -6.56 -8.58
C ASN A 91 0.35 -5.04 -8.70
N THR A 92 0.11 -4.33 -7.60
CA THR A 92 0.10 -2.87 -7.58
C THR A 92 1.48 -2.31 -7.93
N LEU A 93 2.56 -2.91 -7.40
CA LEU A 93 3.92 -2.47 -7.73
C LEU A 93 4.24 -2.66 -9.21
N VAL A 94 3.83 -3.78 -9.79
CA VAL A 94 4.02 -4.03 -11.23
C VAL A 94 3.30 -2.96 -12.04
N GLU A 95 2.06 -2.68 -11.71
CA GLU A 95 1.27 -1.63 -12.38
C GLU A 95 1.92 -0.25 -12.22
N PHE A 96 2.34 0.08 -11.00
CA PHE A 96 2.97 1.36 -10.69
C PHE A 96 4.24 1.56 -11.53
N GLU A 97 5.15 0.60 -11.54
CA GLU A 97 6.39 0.69 -12.30
C GLU A 97 6.15 0.72 -13.81
N ALA A 98 5.14 0.02 -14.30
CA ALA A 98 4.80 0.00 -15.72
C ALA A 98 4.30 1.35 -16.23
N HIS A 99 3.63 2.13 -15.37
CA HIS A 99 2.92 3.34 -15.82
C HIS A 99 3.44 4.65 -15.22
N ARG A 100 4.31 4.60 -14.21
CA ARG A 100 4.72 5.81 -13.47
C ARG A 100 5.39 6.86 -14.36
N VAL A 101 6.22 6.46 -15.31
CA VAL A 101 6.92 7.40 -16.17
C VAL A 101 5.93 8.20 -17.02
N ALA A 102 5.00 7.53 -17.66
CA ALA A 102 3.99 8.18 -18.50
C ALA A 102 3.00 9.02 -17.67
N ARG A 103 2.60 8.51 -16.50
CA ARG A 103 1.59 9.18 -15.66
C ARG A 103 2.14 10.37 -14.90
N LEU A 104 3.43 10.37 -14.56
CA LEU A 104 4.06 11.46 -13.81
C LEU A 104 4.86 12.42 -14.68
N ALA A 105 4.97 12.14 -15.97
CA ALA A 105 5.58 13.08 -16.93
C ALA A 105 4.68 14.30 -17.06
N ALA A 106 5.26 15.45 -16.82
CA ALA A 106 4.53 16.71 -16.93
C ALA A 106 4.66 17.29 -18.34
#